data_fb4bc932febb0fc650735f46241cf807
#
_entry.id   fb4bc932febb0fc650735f46241cf807
#
_cell.length_a   1.000
_cell.length_b   1.000
_cell.length_c   1.000
_cell.angle_alpha   90.00
_cell.angle_beta   90.00
_cell.angle_gamma   90.00
#
_symmetry.space_group_name_H-M   'P 1'
#
loop_
_entity.id
_entity.type
_entity.pdbx_description
1 polymer ?
#
loop_
_entity_poly.entity_id
_entity_poly.type
_entity_poly.pdbx_seq_one_letter_code
_entity_poly.pdbx_strand_id
1 'polypeptide(L)'
;MKRTSTLNTLYLDPQHVAEIIRTRSLKNCLGGMVDYIRADFLRWEEFDKTARVASHSEDGVIELMPIADDVSYAFKYVNGHPRNTRLGLSTVMAFGVLADVDTGAPRMLSELTLTTALRTAATSALAARTLARRDSRVMALIGNGAQSEFQALAFQHLVGIEEVRLYDVDDAATRKLVANLADSGLHVRVCTRTAEAVK
;
A
#
# COMPACT_ATOMS: atom_id res chain seq x y z
N MET A 1 21.85 -9.66 -39.91
CA MET A 1 21.80 -10.44 -38.65
C MET A 1 20.90 -9.71 -37.68
N LYS A 2 19.63 -10.14 -37.53
CA LYS A 2 18.74 -9.57 -36.53
C LYS A 2 19.23 -10.00 -35.15
N ARG A 3 19.62 -9.03 -34.31
CA ARG A 3 19.84 -9.29 -32.88
C ARG A 3 18.50 -9.74 -32.29
N THR A 4 18.38 -11.02 -31.98
CA THR A 4 17.35 -11.49 -31.04
C THR A 4 17.68 -10.89 -29.69
N SER A 5 17.04 -9.75 -29.38
CA SER A 5 17.05 -9.26 -28.01
C SER A 5 16.31 -10.31 -27.17
N THR A 6 17.02 -11.03 -26.34
CA THR A 6 16.41 -11.85 -25.29
C THR A 6 15.60 -10.91 -24.40
N LEU A 7 14.27 -11.01 -24.49
CA LEU A 7 13.37 -10.31 -23.58
C LEU A 7 13.55 -10.91 -22.19
N ASN A 8 14.22 -10.18 -21.31
CA ASN A 8 14.36 -10.56 -19.92
C ASN A 8 13.24 -9.91 -19.11
N THR A 9 12.27 -10.70 -18.70
CA THR A 9 11.26 -10.25 -17.71
C THR A 9 11.92 -10.18 -16.33
N LEU A 10 11.86 -9.03 -15.69
CA LEU A 10 12.31 -8.88 -14.30
C LEU A 10 11.35 -9.60 -13.35
N TYR A 11 11.89 -10.31 -12.36
CA TYR A 11 11.10 -10.89 -11.30
C TYR A 11 11.48 -10.29 -9.95
N LEU A 12 10.51 -9.68 -9.28
CA LEU A 12 10.66 -9.13 -7.93
C LEU A 12 9.84 -9.96 -6.95
N ASP A 13 10.53 -10.76 -6.17
CA ASP A 13 9.94 -11.49 -5.04
C ASP A 13 9.84 -10.60 -3.78
N PRO A 14 9.23 -11.06 -2.68
CA PRO A 14 9.12 -10.30 -1.44
C PRO A 14 10.46 -9.83 -0.87
N GLN A 15 11.53 -10.61 -1.06
CA GLN A 15 12.86 -10.26 -0.54
C GLN A 15 13.47 -9.11 -1.33
N HIS A 16 13.33 -9.12 -2.66
CA HIS A 16 13.75 -8.00 -3.51
C HIS A 16 13.02 -6.71 -3.15
N VAL A 17 11.70 -6.78 -2.95
CA VAL A 17 10.92 -5.59 -2.54
C VAL A 17 11.37 -5.06 -1.18
N ALA A 18 11.57 -5.94 -0.20
CA ALA A 18 12.08 -5.56 1.12
C ALA A 18 13.50 -4.95 1.03
N GLU A 19 14.37 -5.50 0.17
CA GLU A 19 15.72 -4.95 -0.07
C GLU A 19 15.68 -3.54 -0.65
N ILE A 20 14.80 -3.28 -1.62
CA ILE A 20 14.60 -1.95 -2.19
C ILE A 20 14.22 -0.96 -1.09
N ILE A 21 13.26 -1.32 -0.22
CA ILE A 21 12.81 -0.46 0.88
C ILE A 21 13.95 -0.20 1.86
N ARG A 22 14.72 -1.23 2.22
CA ARG A 22 15.86 -1.09 3.14
C ARG A 22 16.94 -0.19 2.56
N THR A 23 17.28 -0.37 1.28
CA THR A 23 18.35 0.38 0.61
C THR A 23 17.97 1.84 0.35
N ARG A 24 16.72 2.10 -0.02
CA ARG A 24 16.21 3.44 -0.36
C ARG A 24 15.68 4.21 0.83
N SER A 25 15.45 3.57 1.96
CA SER A 25 14.66 3.96 3.14
C SER A 25 13.16 4.00 2.88
N LEU A 26 12.39 3.67 3.92
CA LEU A 26 10.91 3.71 3.86
C LEU A 26 10.39 5.10 3.48
N LYS A 27 10.96 6.15 4.08
CA LYS A 27 10.58 7.55 3.79
C LYS A 27 10.71 7.89 2.32
N ASN A 28 11.83 7.53 1.70
CA ASN A 28 12.07 7.82 0.28
C ASN A 28 11.15 6.98 -0.63
N CYS A 29 10.90 5.72 -0.30
CA CYS A 29 9.95 4.87 -1.05
C CYS A 29 8.54 5.45 -0.98
N LEU A 30 8.05 5.82 0.19
CA LEU A 30 6.73 6.45 0.36
C LEU A 30 6.64 7.80 -0.35
N GLY A 31 7.68 8.63 -0.27
CA GLY A 31 7.75 9.92 -0.98
C GLY A 31 7.66 9.72 -2.49
N GLY A 32 8.48 8.84 -3.05
CA GLY A 32 8.43 8.52 -4.48
C GLY A 32 7.08 7.96 -4.93
N MET A 33 6.44 7.09 -4.11
CA MET A 33 5.08 6.61 -4.39
C MET A 33 4.06 7.75 -4.43
N VAL A 34 4.13 8.71 -3.50
CA VAL A 34 3.26 9.89 -3.51
C VAL A 34 3.43 10.70 -4.79
N ASP A 35 4.67 10.91 -5.23
CA ASP A 35 4.96 11.69 -6.44
C ASP A 35 4.41 11.00 -7.69
N TYR A 36 4.61 9.69 -7.84
CA TYR A 36 4.04 8.91 -8.94
C TYR A 36 2.51 8.87 -8.91
N ILE A 37 1.92 8.60 -7.74
CA ILE A 37 0.45 8.57 -7.58
C ILE A 37 -0.15 9.93 -7.94
N ARG A 38 0.47 11.02 -7.49
CA ARG A 38 0.02 12.38 -7.83
C ARG A 38 0.11 12.65 -9.33
N ALA A 39 1.23 12.26 -9.96
CA ALA A 39 1.42 12.42 -11.41
C ALA A 39 0.35 11.65 -12.19
N ASP A 40 0.04 10.41 -11.79
CA ASP A 40 -0.98 9.59 -12.43
C ASP A 40 -2.39 10.15 -12.24
N PHE A 41 -2.71 10.71 -11.07
CA PHE A 41 -3.99 11.40 -10.89
C PHE A 41 -4.13 12.65 -11.77
N LEU A 42 -3.04 13.37 -12.02
CA LEU A 42 -3.07 14.56 -12.89
C LEU A 42 -3.28 14.23 -14.38
N ARG A 43 -2.87 13.03 -14.79
CA ARG A 43 -3.06 12.52 -16.16
C ARG A 43 -4.13 11.41 -16.24
N TRP A 44 -5.09 11.41 -15.32
CA TRP A 44 -6.11 10.36 -15.17
C TRP A 44 -6.85 10.02 -16.47
N GLU A 45 -7.12 11.01 -17.31
CA GLU A 45 -7.84 10.82 -18.58
C GLU A 45 -7.01 10.14 -19.68
N GLU A 46 -5.70 10.06 -19.53
CA GLU A 46 -4.80 9.41 -20.48
C GLU A 46 -4.81 7.87 -20.33
N PHE A 47 -5.35 7.36 -19.21
CA PHE A 47 -5.39 5.93 -18.97
C PHE A 47 -6.61 5.26 -19.59
N ASP A 48 -6.39 4.13 -20.27
CA ASP A 48 -7.43 3.15 -20.55
C ASP A 48 -7.74 2.37 -19.26
N LYS A 49 -8.91 2.64 -18.70
CA LYS A 49 -9.38 2.13 -17.41
C LYS A 49 -10.45 1.07 -17.63
N THR A 50 -10.04 -0.18 -17.60
CA THR A 50 -10.98 -1.31 -17.60
C THR A 50 -11.54 -1.54 -16.19
N ALA A 51 -12.82 -1.83 -16.10
CA ALA A 51 -13.41 -2.21 -14.82
C ALA A 51 -12.73 -3.46 -14.26
N ARG A 52 -12.52 -3.46 -12.92
CA ARG A 52 -11.95 -4.63 -12.26
C ARG A 52 -12.86 -5.85 -12.44
N VAL A 53 -12.26 -7.01 -12.64
CA VAL A 53 -12.95 -8.29 -12.63
C VAL A 53 -12.84 -8.88 -11.23
N ALA A 54 -13.98 -9.20 -10.61
CA ALA A 54 -14.04 -9.71 -9.24
C ALA A 54 -14.74 -11.07 -9.19
N SER A 55 -14.18 -11.97 -8.39
CA SER A 55 -14.79 -13.22 -7.98
C SER A 55 -15.05 -13.18 -6.47
N HIS A 56 -16.30 -13.30 -6.08
CA HIS A 56 -16.73 -13.24 -4.70
C HIS A 56 -16.93 -14.64 -4.11
N SER A 57 -16.53 -14.83 -2.88
CA SER A 57 -16.84 -15.99 -2.04
C SER A 57 -17.57 -15.52 -0.78
N GLU A 58 -18.03 -16.46 0.06
CA GLU A 58 -18.66 -16.12 1.35
C GLU A 58 -17.75 -15.28 2.24
N ASP A 59 -16.44 -15.56 2.21
CA ASP A 59 -15.46 -15.00 3.13
C ASP A 59 -14.50 -13.99 2.50
N GLY A 60 -14.67 -13.67 1.21
CA GLY A 60 -13.72 -12.75 0.58
C GLY A 60 -13.95 -12.50 -0.90
N VAL A 61 -12.99 -11.80 -1.48
CA VAL A 61 -12.98 -11.43 -2.90
C VAL A 61 -11.59 -11.63 -3.48
N ILE A 62 -11.56 -12.04 -4.76
CA ILE A 62 -10.36 -12.03 -5.60
C ILE A 62 -10.62 -11.07 -6.75
N GLU A 63 -9.69 -10.15 -7.00
CA GLU A 63 -9.85 -9.12 -8.02
C GLU A 63 -8.65 -9.07 -8.97
N LEU A 64 -8.93 -8.83 -10.25
CA LEU A 64 -7.96 -8.38 -11.25
C LEU A 64 -8.24 -6.92 -11.57
N MET A 65 -7.18 -6.11 -11.51
CA MET A 65 -7.27 -4.65 -11.73
C MET A 65 -6.35 -4.25 -12.89
N PRO A 66 -6.82 -4.33 -14.15
CA PRO A 66 -6.06 -3.91 -15.31
C PRO A 66 -6.10 -2.39 -15.51
N ILE A 67 -5.04 -1.85 -16.11
CA ILE A 67 -4.93 -0.46 -16.56
C ILE A 67 -3.85 -0.37 -17.65
N ALA A 68 -4.02 0.54 -18.59
CA ALA A 68 -3.00 0.85 -19.59
C ALA A 68 -2.88 2.35 -19.83
N ASP A 69 -1.73 2.77 -20.32
CA ASP A 69 -1.53 4.00 -21.05
C ASP A 69 -0.92 3.67 -22.43
N ASP A 70 -0.49 4.66 -23.19
CA ASP A 70 0.06 4.45 -24.54
C ASP A 70 1.36 3.63 -24.56
N VAL A 71 2.03 3.42 -23.43
CA VAL A 71 3.35 2.79 -23.34
C VAL A 71 3.30 1.48 -22.54
N SER A 72 2.53 1.45 -21.46
CA SER A 72 2.56 0.39 -20.47
C SER A 72 1.18 -0.17 -20.19
N TYR A 73 1.08 -1.48 -20.18
CA TYR A 73 -0.05 -2.20 -19.63
C TYR A 73 0.34 -2.79 -18.27
N ALA A 74 -0.55 -2.68 -17.30
CA ALA A 74 -0.34 -3.32 -16.01
C ALA A 74 -1.63 -3.99 -15.53
N PHE A 75 -1.48 -5.07 -14.79
CA PHE A 75 -2.56 -5.57 -13.96
C PHE A 75 -2.06 -5.97 -12.58
N LYS A 76 -2.95 -5.90 -11.61
CA LYS A 76 -2.74 -6.43 -10.28
C LYS A 76 -3.79 -7.51 -9.99
N TYR A 77 -3.31 -8.70 -9.57
CA TYR A 77 -4.12 -9.66 -8.82
C TYR A 77 -4.08 -9.28 -7.35
N VAL A 78 -5.22 -9.28 -6.68
CA VAL A 78 -5.29 -9.07 -5.23
C VAL A 78 -6.47 -9.84 -4.64
N ASN A 79 -6.28 -10.39 -3.44
CA ASN A 79 -7.38 -10.92 -2.66
C ASN A 79 -7.69 -10.02 -1.46
N GLY A 80 -8.92 -10.12 -0.97
CA GLY A 80 -9.35 -9.57 0.31
C GLY A 80 -10.10 -10.66 1.08
N HIS A 81 -9.42 -11.31 2.04
CA HIS A 81 -9.98 -12.39 2.84
C HIS A 81 -9.76 -12.11 4.34
N PRO A 82 -10.67 -11.36 4.99
CA PRO A 82 -10.50 -10.93 6.39
C PRO A 82 -10.28 -12.07 7.39
N ARG A 83 -10.88 -13.25 7.13
CA ARG A 83 -10.78 -14.43 8.01
C ARG A 83 -9.45 -15.18 7.89
N ASN A 84 -8.59 -14.86 6.93
CA ASN A 84 -7.29 -15.52 6.74
C ASN A 84 -6.39 -15.47 7.97
N THR A 85 -6.52 -14.45 8.81
CA THR A 85 -5.78 -14.36 10.08
C THR A 85 -6.00 -15.56 11.00
N ARG A 86 -7.16 -16.20 10.94
CA ARG A 86 -7.47 -17.43 11.69
C ARG A 86 -6.68 -18.64 11.20
N LEU A 87 -6.19 -18.58 9.96
CA LEU A 87 -5.37 -19.62 9.32
C LEU A 87 -3.88 -19.27 9.33
N GLY A 88 -3.48 -18.16 9.98
CA GLY A 88 -2.11 -17.65 9.95
C GLY A 88 -1.68 -17.05 8.60
N LEU A 89 -2.64 -16.76 7.70
CA LEU A 89 -2.39 -16.17 6.41
C LEU A 89 -2.67 -14.66 6.43
N SER A 90 -2.07 -13.93 5.47
CA SER A 90 -2.36 -12.51 5.27
C SER A 90 -3.78 -12.30 4.76
N THR A 91 -4.44 -11.24 5.23
CA THR A 91 -5.78 -10.84 4.76
C THR A 91 -5.77 -10.38 3.31
N VAL A 92 -4.63 -9.83 2.86
CA VAL A 92 -4.38 -9.37 1.50
C VAL A 92 -3.09 -10.00 1.00
N MET A 93 -3.12 -10.58 -0.18
CA MET A 93 -1.97 -11.05 -0.94
C MET A 93 -2.12 -10.57 -2.37
N ALA A 94 -1.04 -10.10 -2.98
CA ALA A 94 -1.11 -9.53 -4.31
C ALA A 94 0.16 -9.79 -5.12
N PHE A 95 0.00 -9.90 -6.43
CA PHE A 95 1.08 -9.82 -7.40
C PHE A 95 0.62 -9.06 -8.65
N GLY A 96 1.54 -8.66 -9.50
CA GLY A 96 1.19 -7.96 -10.72
C GLY A 96 2.23 -8.06 -11.82
N VAL A 97 1.81 -7.67 -12.99
CA VAL A 97 2.63 -7.64 -14.20
C VAL A 97 2.65 -6.24 -14.76
N LEU A 98 3.80 -5.83 -15.26
CA LEU A 98 3.96 -4.69 -16.15
C LEU A 98 4.41 -5.21 -17.50
N ALA A 99 3.72 -4.82 -18.57
CA ALA A 99 4.01 -5.19 -19.95
C ALA A 99 4.13 -3.96 -20.83
N ASP A 100 4.79 -4.12 -21.95
CA ASP A 100 4.89 -3.14 -23.01
C ASP A 100 3.64 -3.22 -23.90
N VAL A 101 3.02 -2.08 -24.22
CA VAL A 101 1.74 -2.06 -24.96
C VAL A 101 1.94 -2.46 -26.42
N ASP A 102 3.01 -1.98 -27.06
CA ASP A 102 3.24 -2.22 -28.50
C ASP A 102 3.49 -3.70 -28.82
N THR A 103 4.23 -4.37 -27.95
CA THR A 103 4.69 -5.74 -28.18
C THR A 103 3.97 -6.80 -27.36
N GLY A 104 3.23 -6.38 -26.33
CA GLY A 104 2.66 -7.28 -25.32
C GLY A 104 3.71 -7.97 -24.44
N ALA A 105 4.97 -7.59 -24.54
CA ALA A 105 6.06 -8.26 -23.84
C ALA A 105 6.01 -7.98 -22.34
N PRO A 106 5.99 -9.00 -21.45
CA PRO A 106 6.05 -8.80 -20.02
C PRO A 106 7.44 -8.26 -19.62
N ARG A 107 7.49 -7.07 -19.03
CA ARG A 107 8.71 -6.39 -18.57
C ARG A 107 9.05 -6.74 -17.14
N MET A 108 8.03 -6.91 -16.30
CA MET A 108 8.19 -7.20 -14.89
C MET A 108 7.03 -8.04 -14.35
N LEU A 109 7.34 -9.01 -13.51
CA LEU A 109 6.42 -9.69 -12.60
C LEU A 109 6.87 -9.36 -11.18
N SER A 110 5.96 -8.85 -10.35
CA SER A 110 6.30 -8.41 -9.00
C SER A 110 5.33 -8.96 -7.95
N GLU A 111 5.87 -9.34 -6.79
CA GLU A 111 5.13 -9.38 -5.55
C GLU A 111 4.58 -7.99 -5.27
N LEU A 112 3.32 -7.89 -4.88
CA LEU A 112 2.66 -6.62 -4.62
C LEU A 112 1.93 -6.56 -3.28
N THR A 113 2.07 -7.54 -2.39
CA THR A 113 1.43 -7.50 -1.06
C THR A 113 1.97 -6.33 -0.23
N LEU A 114 3.28 -6.27 -0.08
CA LEU A 114 3.96 -5.16 0.62
C LEU A 114 3.80 -3.83 -0.13
N THR A 115 3.96 -3.87 -1.46
CA THR A 115 3.77 -2.69 -2.31
C THR A 115 2.33 -2.14 -2.20
N THR A 116 1.31 -3.00 -2.14
CA THR A 116 -0.09 -2.57 -1.94
C THR A 116 -0.28 -1.89 -0.59
N ALA A 117 0.34 -2.39 0.47
CA ALA A 117 0.26 -1.77 1.79
C ALA A 117 0.87 -0.37 1.78
N LEU A 118 2.09 -0.23 1.25
CA LEU A 118 2.79 1.05 1.16
C LEU A 118 2.09 2.04 0.23
N ARG A 119 1.65 1.59 -0.95
CA ARG A 119 0.93 2.44 -1.91
C ARG A 119 -0.37 2.97 -1.33
N THR A 120 -1.10 2.14 -0.59
CA THR A 120 -2.35 2.55 0.07
C THR A 120 -2.07 3.63 1.12
N ALA A 121 -1.06 3.45 1.94
CA ALA A 121 -0.64 4.43 2.93
C ALA A 121 -0.13 5.74 2.28
N ALA A 122 0.64 5.63 1.19
CA ALA A 122 1.10 6.79 0.42
C ALA A 122 -0.07 7.60 -0.18
N THR A 123 -1.10 6.91 -0.68
CA THR A 123 -2.32 7.58 -1.19
C THR A 123 -3.06 8.33 -0.08
N SER A 124 -3.20 7.71 1.11
CA SER A 124 -3.80 8.37 2.28
C SER A 124 -2.99 9.59 2.71
N ALA A 125 -1.67 9.49 2.74
CA ALA A 125 -0.79 10.61 3.08
C ALA A 125 -0.86 11.75 2.04
N LEU A 126 -0.97 11.43 0.74
CA LEU A 126 -1.19 12.41 -0.33
C LEU A 126 -2.50 13.18 -0.10
N ALA A 127 -3.59 12.47 0.18
CA ALA A 127 -4.88 13.09 0.51
C ALA A 127 -4.78 13.97 1.77
N ALA A 128 -4.15 13.47 2.83
CA ALA A 128 -3.97 14.23 4.06
C ALA A 128 -3.13 15.50 3.87
N ARG A 129 -2.06 15.46 3.09
CA ARG A 129 -1.26 16.66 2.76
C ARG A 129 -2.06 17.75 2.07
N THR A 130 -3.13 17.37 1.38
CA THR A 130 -4.01 18.31 0.67
C THR A 130 -5.14 18.81 1.56
N LEU A 131 -5.70 17.95 2.41
CA LEU A 131 -6.95 18.20 3.11
C LEU A 131 -6.81 18.47 4.61
N ALA A 132 -5.74 17.95 5.26
CA ALA A 132 -5.55 18.14 6.69
C ALA A 132 -5.02 19.55 7.02
N ARG A 133 -5.21 19.94 8.27
CA ARG A 133 -4.57 21.17 8.80
C ARG A 133 -3.05 21.00 8.77
N ARG A 134 -2.35 22.05 8.40
CA ARG A 134 -0.86 22.02 8.23
C ARG A 134 -0.11 21.81 9.55
N ASP A 135 -0.74 22.14 10.65
CA ASP A 135 -0.19 22.00 12.00
C ASP A 135 -0.60 20.70 12.71
N SER A 136 -1.25 19.78 12.01
CA SER A 136 -1.62 18.48 12.57
C SER A 136 -0.39 17.68 13.00
N ARG A 137 -0.37 17.22 14.26
CA ARG A 137 0.69 16.37 14.84
C ARG A 137 0.15 15.09 15.44
N VAL A 138 -1.15 14.99 15.58
CA VAL A 138 -1.84 13.84 16.19
C VAL A 138 -2.74 13.18 15.16
N MET A 139 -2.66 11.87 15.06
CA MET A 139 -3.50 11.03 14.21
C MET A 139 -4.31 10.05 15.05
N ALA A 140 -5.63 10.04 14.88
CA ALA A 140 -6.47 8.96 15.41
C ALA A 140 -6.49 7.79 14.41
N LEU A 141 -6.18 6.58 14.88
CA LEU A 141 -6.21 5.34 14.13
C LEU A 141 -7.29 4.43 14.73
N ILE A 142 -8.42 4.36 14.04
CA ILE A 142 -9.56 3.52 14.43
C ILE A 142 -9.54 2.26 13.57
N GLY A 143 -9.36 1.12 14.20
CA GLY A 143 -9.02 -0.13 13.53
C GLY A 143 -7.50 -0.31 13.43
N ASN A 144 -6.96 -1.36 14.08
CA ASN A 144 -5.52 -1.60 14.20
C ASN A 144 -5.09 -2.85 13.43
N GLY A 145 -5.75 -3.08 12.28
CA GLY A 145 -5.48 -4.20 11.39
C GLY A 145 -4.19 -4.04 10.57
N ALA A 146 -4.04 -4.86 9.52
CA ALA A 146 -2.82 -4.98 8.72
C ALA A 146 -2.34 -3.67 8.06
N GLN A 147 -3.23 -2.72 7.78
CA GLN A 147 -2.88 -1.43 7.17
C GLN A 147 -2.36 -0.38 8.16
N SER A 148 -2.65 -0.53 9.43
CA SER A 148 -2.49 0.53 10.44
C SER A 148 -1.03 0.94 10.64
N GLU A 149 -0.11 -0.01 10.64
CA GLU A 149 1.33 0.25 10.73
C GLU A 149 1.81 1.13 9.56
N PHE A 150 1.47 0.74 8.34
CA PHE A 150 1.88 1.48 7.14
C PHE A 150 1.27 2.89 7.10
N GLN A 151 0.02 3.03 7.54
CA GLN A 151 -0.65 4.33 7.67
C GLN A 151 0.08 5.22 8.68
N ALA A 152 0.37 4.71 9.88
CA ALA A 152 1.08 5.46 10.92
C ALA A 152 2.46 5.95 10.43
N LEU A 153 3.25 5.05 9.82
CA LEU A 153 4.58 5.37 9.29
C LEU A 153 4.53 6.36 8.12
N ALA A 154 3.57 6.21 7.21
CA ALA A 154 3.41 7.15 6.11
C ALA A 154 3.02 8.55 6.60
N PHE A 155 2.12 8.65 7.56
CA PHE A 155 1.72 9.93 8.14
C PHE A 155 2.84 10.57 8.97
N GLN A 156 3.63 9.79 9.69
CA GLN A 156 4.83 10.28 10.35
C GLN A 156 5.80 10.90 9.34
N HIS A 157 6.16 10.15 8.30
CA HIS A 157 7.21 10.57 7.37
C HIS A 157 6.79 11.68 6.40
N LEU A 158 5.50 11.72 6.01
CA LEU A 158 5.02 12.56 4.92
C LEU A 158 4.10 13.71 5.37
N VAL A 159 3.44 13.57 6.51
CA VAL A 159 2.52 14.59 7.04
C VAL A 159 3.11 15.28 8.27
N GLY A 160 4.01 14.62 9.00
CA GLY A 160 4.62 15.15 10.21
C GLY A 160 3.84 14.83 11.48
N ILE A 161 3.14 13.69 11.49
CA ILE A 161 2.47 13.19 12.69
C ILE A 161 3.52 12.68 13.68
N GLU A 162 3.34 13.05 14.94
CA GLU A 162 4.23 12.73 16.06
C GLU A 162 3.57 11.80 17.08
N GLU A 163 2.22 11.87 17.21
CA GLU A 163 1.43 11.03 18.10
C GLU A 163 0.36 10.27 17.32
N VAL A 164 0.22 8.97 17.61
CA VAL A 164 -0.89 8.15 17.12
C VAL A 164 -1.74 7.67 18.29
N ARG A 165 -3.07 7.86 18.18
CA ARG A 165 -4.05 7.42 19.15
C ARG A 165 -4.80 6.24 18.59
N LEU A 166 -4.62 5.09 19.23
CA LEU A 166 -5.09 3.80 18.74
C LEU A 166 -6.37 3.38 19.44
N TYR A 167 -7.34 2.91 18.67
CA TYR A 167 -8.50 2.20 19.18
C TYR A 167 -8.89 1.08 18.23
N ASP A 168 -9.17 -0.08 18.76
CA ASP A 168 -9.77 -1.22 18.07
C ASP A 168 -10.70 -1.95 19.04
N VAL A 169 -11.64 -2.71 18.51
CA VAL A 169 -12.46 -3.66 19.27
C VAL A 169 -11.68 -4.94 19.59
N ASP A 170 -10.57 -5.19 18.87
CA ASP A 170 -9.63 -6.28 19.10
C ASP A 170 -8.37 -5.79 19.80
N ASP A 171 -8.27 -6.06 21.09
CA ASP A 171 -7.10 -5.72 21.89
C ASP A 171 -5.82 -6.41 21.40
N ALA A 172 -5.91 -7.58 20.78
CA ALA A 172 -4.73 -8.26 20.24
C ALA A 172 -4.16 -7.54 19.02
N ALA A 173 -5.02 -7.01 18.15
CA ALA A 173 -4.61 -6.16 17.03
C ALA A 173 -3.91 -4.90 17.54
N THR A 174 -4.47 -4.25 18.56
CA THR A 174 -3.86 -3.04 19.17
C THR A 174 -2.48 -3.36 19.78
N ARG A 175 -2.35 -4.44 20.58
CA ARG A 175 -1.05 -4.83 21.15
C ARG A 175 -0.01 -5.13 20.07
N LYS A 176 -0.39 -5.80 18.99
CA LYS A 176 0.49 -6.07 17.85
C LYS A 176 0.98 -4.76 17.23
N LEU A 177 0.08 -3.81 16.96
CA LEU A 177 0.43 -2.53 16.38
C LEU A 177 1.37 -1.71 17.28
N VAL A 178 1.12 -1.67 18.59
CA VAL A 178 2.02 -1.03 19.57
C VAL A 178 3.42 -1.63 19.48
N ALA A 179 3.54 -2.97 19.42
CA ALA A 179 4.83 -3.64 19.28
C ALA A 179 5.52 -3.29 17.95
N ASN A 180 4.78 -3.26 16.85
CA ASN A 180 5.34 -2.92 15.52
C ASN A 180 5.83 -1.46 15.44
N LEU A 181 5.22 -0.55 16.19
CA LEU A 181 5.60 0.87 16.21
C LEU A 181 6.64 1.23 17.29
N ALA A 182 7.11 0.27 18.10
CA ALA A 182 7.99 0.55 19.24
C ALA A 182 9.26 1.34 18.87
N ASP A 183 9.86 1.02 17.71
CA ASP A 183 11.10 1.65 17.24
C ASP A 183 10.86 2.77 16.21
N SER A 184 9.60 3.15 15.97
CA SER A 184 9.25 4.16 14.96
C SER A 184 9.58 5.60 15.37
N GLY A 185 9.72 5.86 16.68
CA GLY A 185 9.80 7.20 17.24
C GLY A 185 8.46 7.92 17.37
N LEU A 186 7.34 7.27 17.03
CA LEU A 186 6.00 7.80 17.27
C LEU A 186 5.63 7.69 18.75
N HIS A 187 4.98 8.72 19.28
CA HIS A 187 4.29 8.59 20.56
C HIS A 187 2.97 7.82 20.36
N VAL A 188 2.89 6.61 20.94
CA VAL A 188 1.73 5.73 20.78
C VAL A 188 0.86 5.78 22.03
N ARG A 189 -0.39 6.20 21.88
CA ARG A 189 -1.40 6.21 22.95
C ARG A 189 -2.53 5.25 22.63
N VAL A 190 -2.76 4.27 23.49
CA VAL A 190 -3.92 3.37 23.40
C VAL A 190 -5.11 4.02 24.10
N CYS A 191 -6.24 4.07 23.40
CA CYS A 191 -7.49 4.63 23.87
C CYS A 191 -8.51 3.52 24.16
N THR A 192 -9.42 3.77 25.06
CA THR A 192 -10.47 2.81 25.48
C THR A 192 -11.74 2.90 24.64
N ARG A 193 -11.87 3.95 23.86
CA ARG A 193 -13.04 4.24 22.99
C ARG A 193 -12.69 5.20 21.88
N THR A 194 -13.42 5.13 20.78
CA THR A 194 -13.26 6.00 19.60
C THR A 194 -13.27 7.49 19.97
N ALA A 195 -14.23 7.91 20.82
CA ALA A 195 -14.37 9.31 21.23
C ALA A 195 -13.15 9.87 21.99
N GLU A 196 -12.34 9.02 22.61
CA GLU A 196 -11.09 9.41 23.25
C GLU A 196 -9.97 9.59 22.21
N ALA A 197 -9.91 8.72 21.21
CA ALA A 197 -8.88 8.77 20.17
C ALA A 197 -9.01 10.02 19.29
N VAL A 198 -10.23 10.49 19.01
CA VAL A 198 -10.49 11.61 18.08
C VAL A 198 -10.53 12.99 18.74
N LYS A 199 -10.37 13.10 20.05
CA LYS A 199 -10.27 14.38 20.77
C LYS A 199 -8.89 15.00 20.68
#